data_0876a51b298d567c363c75d3e5012ba0
#
_entry.id   0876a51b298d567c363c75d3e5012ba0
#
_cell.length_a   1.000
_cell.length_b   1.000
_cell.length_c   1.000
_cell.angle_alpha   90.00
_cell.angle_beta   90.00
_cell.angle_gamma   90.00
#
_symmetry.space_group_name_H-M   'P 1'
#
loop_
_entity.id
_entity.type
_entity.pdbx_description
1 polymer ?
#
loop_
_entity_poly.entity_id
_entity_poly.type
_entity_poly.pdbx_seq_one_letter_code
_entity_poly.pdbx_strand_id
1 'polypeptide(L)'
;FYRKGETARAVVARVDNKNNNPKIILSRTSPVFLQRLFEMEVPEINDGLITIKKIARIPGERAKIAVESYDDRIDPVGACVGVKGSRIHGIVRELRNENIDVINYTSNIQLFIQRALSPAKISSIRLNEEERKAEVFLRPEEVSLAIGKGGLNIKLASMLTEYTIDVFRE
;
A
#
# COMPACT_ATOMS: atom_id res chain seq x y z
N PHE A 1 15.70 -16.43 -1.63
CA PHE A 1 16.02 -17.79 -2.02
C PHE A 1 15.62 -18.76 -0.90
N TYR A 2 14.70 -19.69 -1.18
CA TYR A 2 14.21 -20.64 -0.17
C TYR A 2 14.92 -21.98 -0.31
N ARG A 3 15.30 -22.55 0.83
CA ARG A 3 15.93 -23.87 0.88
C ARG A 3 14.87 -24.95 1.13
N LYS A 4 15.11 -26.14 0.65
CA LYS A 4 14.26 -27.29 0.93
C LYS A 4 14.16 -27.53 2.43
N GLY A 5 12.92 -27.64 2.93
CA GLY A 5 12.65 -27.83 4.36
C GLY A 5 12.39 -26.55 5.13
N GLU A 6 12.61 -25.37 4.54
CA GLU A 6 12.24 -24.10 5.18
C GLU A 6 10.73 -23.91 5.16
N THR A 7 10.22 -23.30 6.23
CA THR A 7 8.82 -22.87 6.29
C THR A 7 8.67 -21.51 5.64
N ALA A 8 7.69 -21.37 4.76
CA ALA A 8 7.38 -20.09 4.11
C ALA A 8 5.88 -19.87 4.08
N ARG A 9 5.47 -18.60 4.29
CA ARG A 9 4.08 -18.17 4.14
C ARG A 9 3.85 -17.74 2.71
N ALA A 10 2.67 -18.05 2.18
CA ALA A 10 2.28 -17.69 0.81
C ALA A 10 0.76 -17.71 0.69
N VAL A 11 0.25 -17.05 -0.36
CA VAL A 11 -1.17 -17.14 -0.73
C VAL A 11 -1.30 -17.98 -1.99
N VAL A 12 -2.46 -18.61 -2.16
CA VAL A 12 -2.77 -19.33 -3.40
C VAL A 12 -3.12 -18.29 -4.46
N ALA A 13 -2.26 -18.18 -5.49
CA ALA A 13 -2.48 -17.24 -6.58
C ALA A 13 -3.48 -17.78 -7.60
N ARG A 14 -3.33 -19.07 -7.92
CA ARG A 14 -4.23 -19.75 -8.84
C ARG A 14 -4.08 -21.26 -8.74
N VAL A 15 -5.07 -21.99 -9.23
CA VAL A 15 -5.01 -23.44 -9.37
C VAL A 15 -5.11 -23.76 -10.86
N ASP A 16 -4.04 -24.35 -11.41
CA ASP A 16 -4.03 -24.80 -12.80
C ASP A 16 -4.45 -26.27 -12.85
N ASN A 17 -5.48 -26.58 -13.63
CA ASN A 17 -6.02 -27.93 -13.73
C ASN A 17 -5.82 -28.49 -15.15
N LYS A 18 -4.57 -28.81 -15.47
CA LYS A 18 -4.20 -29.40 -16.76
C LYS A 18 -4.02 -30.93 -16.63
N ASN A 19 -4.59 -31.66 -17.56
CA ASN A 19 -4.41 -33.12 -17.68
C ASN A 19 -4.79 -33.88 -16.38
N ASN A 20 -5.86 -33.46 -15.70
CA ASN A 20 -6.29 -34.04 -14.43
C ASN A 20 -5.22 -34.01 -13.33
N ASN A 21 -4.24 -33.11 -13.47
CA ASN A 21 -3.17 -32.95 -12.49
C ASN A 21 -3.18 -31.49 -11.99
N PRO A 22 -3.95 -31.21 -10.93
CA PRO A 22 -4.04 -29.83 -10.44
C PRO A 22 -2.71 -29.35 -9.87
N LYS A 23 -2.30 -28.14 -10.27
CA LYS A 23 -1.15 -27.45 -9.70
C LYS A 23 -1.61 -26.24 -8.94
N ILE A 24 -1.16 -26.12 -7.71
CA ILE A 24 -1.43 -24.97 -6.87
C ILE A 24 -0.23 -24.01 -6.98
N ILE A 25 -0.50 -22.80 -7.50
CA ILE A 25 0.53 -21.79 -7.65
C ILE A 25 0.45 -20.87 -6.45
N LEU A 26 1.56 -20.78 -5.71
CA LEU A 26 1.69 -19.94 -4.52
C LEU A 26 2.34 -18.60 -4.87
N SER A 27 2.01 -17.56 -4.12
CA SER A 27 2.58 -16.23 -4.33
C SER A 27 2.93 -15.56 -3.02
N ARG A 28 4.08 -14.87 -3.00
CA ARG A 28 4.48 -13.93 -1.96
C ARG A 28 4.55 -12.50 -2.50
N THR A 29 4.37 -12.31 -3.80
CA THR A 29 4.47 -11.01 -4.47
C THR A 29 3.11 -10.36 -4.74
N SER A 30 2.03 -11.09 -4.55
CA SER A 30 0.66 -10.58 -4.73
C SER A 30 0.30 -9.52 -3.68
N PRO A 31 -0.47 -8.48 -4.04
CA PRO A 31 -1.04 -7.58 -3.04
C PRO A 31 -1.91 -8.31 -2.01
N VAL A 32 -2.53 -9.42 -2.38
CA VAL A 32 -3.33 -10.25 -1.46
C VAL A 32 -2.46 -10.83 -0.36
N PHE A 33 -1.21 -11.18 -0.66
CA PHE A 33 -0.29 -11.66 0.37
C PHE A 33 -0.05 -10.60 1.45
N LEU A 34 0.16 -9.35 1.05
CA LEU A 34 0.32 -8.24 1.98
C LEU A 34 -0.95 -8.02 2.81
N GLN A 35 -2.12 -8.08 2.17
CA GLN A 35 -3.41 -7.98 2.85
C GLN A 35 -3.54 -9.04 3.94
N ARG A 36 -3.20 -10.29 3.63
CA ARG A 36 -3.28 -11.39 4.59
C ARG A 36 -2.32 -11.22 5.75
N LEU A 37 -1.12 -10.69 5.52
CA LEU A 37 -0.19 -10.38 6.60
C LEU A 37 -0.76 -9.34 7.56
N PHE A 38 -1.40 -8.29 7.04
CA PHE A 38 -2.07 -7.30 7.89
C PHE A 38 -3.23 -7.90 8.68
N GLU A 39 -4.02 -8.78 8.07
CA GLU A 39 -5.10 -9.47 8.78
C GLU A 39 -4.57 -10.29 9.96
N MET A 40 -3.40 -10.91 9.81
CA MET A 40 -2.78 -11.70 10.87
C MET A 40 -2.19 -10.85 11.98
N GLU A 41 -1.56 -9.72 11.64
CA GLU A 41 -0.87 -8.87 12.61
C GLU A 41 -1.78 -7.86 13.30
N VAL A 42 -2.89 -7.48 12.66
CA VAL A 42 -3.80 -6.43 13.15
C VAL A 42 -5.16 -7.06 13.46
N PRO A 43 -5.44 -7.37 14.74
CA PRO A 43 -6.72 -8.00 15.12
C PRO A 43 -7.94 -7.20 14.69
N GLU A 44 -7.86 -5.87 14.71
CA GLU A 44 -8.96 -4.98 14.32
C GLU A 44 -9.36 -5.19 12.85
N ILE A 45 -8.42 -5.57 11.98
CA ILE A 45 -8.74 -5.89 10.58
C ILE A 45 -9.47 -7.23 10.51
N ASN A 46 -8.96 -8.23 11.20
CA ASN A 46 -9.58 -9.56 11.22
C ASN A 46 -10.99 -9.52 11.82
N ASP A 47 -11.21 -8.63 12.79
CA ASP A 47 -12.51 -8.46 13.45
C ASP A 47 -13.49 -7.60 12.66
N GLY A 48 -13.07 -7.05 11.51
CA GLY A 48 -13.92 -6.22 10.66
C GLY A 48 -14.08 -4.78 11.10
N LEU A 49 -13.30 -4.32 12.09
CA LEU A 49 -13.33 -2.93 12.58
C LEU A 49 -12.55 -1.99 11.69
N ILE A 50 -11.52 -2.49 11.04
CA ILE A 50 -10.71 -1.75 10.07
C ILE A 50 -10.76 -2.48 8.74
N THR A 51 -10.94 -1.73 7.66
CA THR A 51 -10.98 -2.26 6.30
C THR A 51 -9.79 -1.73 5.51
N ILE A 52 -9.10 -2.61 4.80
CA ILE A 52 -8.10 -2.21 3.81
C ILE A 52 -8.85 -1.89 2.52
N LYS A 53 -8.85 -0.63 2.13
CA LYS A 53 -9.62 -0.15 0.97
C LYS A 53 -8.83 -0.26 -0.33
N LYS A 54 -7.55 0.02 -0.30
CA LYS A 54 -6.67 0.00 -1.47
C LYS A 54 -5.28 -0.48 -1.08
N ILE A 55 -4.64 -1.20 -1.98
CA ILE A 55 -3.26 -1.65 -1.83
C ILE A 55 -2.51 -1.41 -3.13
N ALA A 56 -1.32 -0.83 -3.04
CA ALA A 56 -0.37 -0.74 -4.14
C ALA A 56 0.96 -1.32 -3.65
N ARG A 57 1.55 -2.21 -4.41
CA ARG A 57 2.76 -2.91 -4.00
C ARG A 57 3.72 -3.09 -5.16
N ILE A 58 4.99 -2.77 -4.91
CA ILE A 58 6.10 -3.16 -5.78
C ILE A 58 6.95 -4.12 -4.96
N PRO A 59 6.82 -5.44 -5.24
CA PRO A 59 7.42 -6.47 -4.39
C PRO A 59 8.92 -6.27 -4.20
N GLY A 60 9.37 -6.47 -2.96
CA GLY A 60 10.77 -6.33 -2.59
C GLY A 60 11.23 -4.89 -2.39
N GLU A 61 10.41 -3.90 -2.69
CA GLU A 61 10.82 -2.50 -2.62
C GLU A 61 9.95 -1.66 -1.69
N ARG A 62 8.70 -1.43 -2.04
CA ARG A 62 7.82 -0.58 -1.25
C ARG A 62 6.35 -0.89 -1.53
N ALA A 63 5.49 -0.58 -0.56
CA ALA A 63 4.05 -0.72 -0.69
C ALA A 63 3.34 0.43 0.01
N LYS A 64 2.13 0.72 -0.43
CA LYS A 64 1.23 1.67 0.24
C LYS A 64 -0.12 1.00 0.44
N ILE A 65 -0.68 1.16 1.63
CA ILE A 65 -2.04 0.69 1.91
C ILE A 65 -2.90 1.84 2.42
N ALA A 66 -4.15 1.85 2.01
CA ALA A 66 -5.14 2.82 2.48
C ALA A 66 -6.16 2.08 3.32
N VAL A 67 -6.32 2.51 4.57
CA VAL A 67 -7.17 1.85 5.56
C VAL A 67 -8.24 2.80 6.08
N GLU A 68 -9.37 2.22 6.51
CA GLU A 68 -10.51 2.96 7.02
C GLU A 68 -11.11 2.24 8.22
N SER A 69 -11.59 2.98 9.19
CA SER A 69 -12.37 2.44 10.30
C SER A 69 -13.77 3.05 10.28
N TYR A 70 -14.76 2.22 10.58
CA TYR A 70 -16.14 2.67 10.76
C TYR A 70 -16.43 3.10 12.20
N ASP A 71 -15.48 2.93 13.10
CA ASP A 71 -15.58 3.36 14.50
C ASP A 71 -14.65 4.56 14.72
N ASP A 72 -15.23 5.72 15.02
CA ASP A 72 -14.49 6.98 15.21
C ASP A 72 -13.49 6.91 16.37
N ARG A 73 -13.65 5.95 17.27
CA ARG A 73 -12.73 5.77 18.40
C ARG A 73 -11.46 5.03 18.00
N ILE A 74 -11.42 4.41 16.82
CA ILE A 74 -10.27 3.65 16.34
C ILE A 74 -9.51 4.50 15.32
N ASP A 75 -8.20 4.70 15.57
CA ASP A 75 -7.28 5.26 14.60
C ASP A 75 -6.77 4.11 13.72
N PRO A 76 -7.24 4.00 12.46
CA PRO A 76 -6.88 2.84 11.65
C PRO A 76 -5.40 2.79 11.29
N VAL A 77 -4.77 3.93 11.04
CA VAL A 77 -3.33 3.97 10.75
C VAL A 77 -2.52 3.57 11.98
N GLY A 78 -2.84 4.17 13.13
CA GLY A 78 -2.17 3.84 14.39
C GLY A 78 -2.30 2.38 14.76
N ALA A 79 -3.48 1.79 14.56
CA ALA A 79 -3.71 0.37 14.84
C ALA A 79 -2.89 -0.55 13.93
N CYS A 80 -2.75 -0.20 12.66
CA CYS A 80 -1.97 -1.00 11.70
C CYS A 80 -0.46 -0.89 11.94
N VAL A 81 0.01 0.29 12.35
CA VAL A 81 1.43 0.51 12.66
C VAL A 81 1.80 -0.16 13.99
N GLY A 82 0.92 -0.03 14.99
CA GLY A 82 1.15 -0.56 16.33
C GLY A 82 2.04 0.35 17.18
N VAL A 83 2.14 0.03 18.46
CA VAL A 83 2.95 0.81 19.40
C VAL A 83 4.42 0.77 18.96
N LYS A 84 5.01 1.93 18.74
CA LYS A 84 6.40 2.07 18.26
C LYS A 84 6.67 1.27 16.98
N GLY A 85 5.66 1.09 16.14
CA GLY A 85 5.80 0.35 14.88
C GLY A 85 5.85 -1.17 15.05
N SER A 86 5.47 -1.70 16.20
CA SER A 86 5.62 -3.12 16.51
C SER A 86 4.92 -4.06 15.51
N ARG A 87 3.73 -3.69 15.05
CA ARG A 87 2.98 -4.52 14.10
C ARG A 87 3.54 -4.42 12.69
N ILE A 88 3.78 -3.20 12.21
CA ILE A 88 4.28 -2.99 10.85
C ILE A 88 5.71 -3.53 10.67
N HIS A 89 6.55 -3.46 11.70
CA HIS A 89 7.90 -4.03 11.64
C HIS A 89 7.88 -5.54 11.45
N GLY A 90 6.89 -6.23 12.04
CA GLY A 90 6.72 -7.67 11.84
C GLY A 90 6.40 -8.00 10.38
N ILE A 91 5.56 -7.20 9.75
CA ILE A 91 5.18 -7.38 8.34
C ILE A 91 6.38 -7.06 7.43
N VAL A 92 7.08 -5.95 7.70
CA VAL A 92 8.26 -5.56 6.92
C VAL A 92 9.32 -6.65 6.95
N ARG A 93 9.54 -7.27 8.10
CA ARG A 93 10.49 -8.40 8.24
C ARG A 93 10.04 -9.62 7.44
N GLU A 94 8.76 -9.96 7.47
CA GLU A 94 8.24 -11.09 6.69
C GLU A 94 8.46 -10.86 5.19
N LEU A 95 8.36 -9.62 4.73
CA LEU A 95 8.58 -9.22 3.34
C LEU A 95 10.06 -8.96 3.01
N ARG A 96 10.96 -9.19 3.97
CA ARG A 96 12.41 -9.01 3.81
C ARG A 96 12.79 -7.57 3.43
N ASN A 97 12.35 -6.62 4.28
CA ASN A 97 12.67 -5.19 4.19
C ASN A 97 11.96 -4.43 3.07
N GLU A 98 10.75 -4.85 2.69
CA GLU A 98 9.88 -4.05 1.85
C GLU A 98 9.24 -2.97 2.72
N ASN A 99 9.46 -1.68 2.40
CA ASN A 99 8.90 -0.56 3.16
C ASN A 99 7.39 -0.43 2.90
N ILE A 100 6.64 -0.14 3.96
CA ILE A 100 5.18 -0.04 3.88
C ILE A 100 4.71 1.29 4.45
N ASP A 101 3.97 2.04 3.63
CA ASP A 101 3.29 3.28 4.05
C ASP A 101 1.82 2.97 4.28
N VAL A 102 1.32 3.30 5.47
CA VAL A 102 -0.09 3.15 5.82
C VAL A 102 -0.73 4.54 5.85
N ILE A 103 -1.80 4.73 5.09
CA ILE A 103 -2.50 6.01 5.02
C ILE A 103 -4.00 5.83 5.29
N ASN A 104 -4.64 6.90 5.75
CA ASN A 104 -6.09 6.93 5.92
C ASN A 104 -6.78 7.05 4.56
N TYR A 105 -7.68 6.12 4.28
CA TYR A 105 -8.50 6.19 3.08
C TYR A 105 -9.52 7.34 3.18
N THR A 106 -9.80 7.97 2.06
CA THR A 106 -10.88 8.95 1.93
C THR A 106 -11.48 8.87 0.53
N SER A 107 -12.77 9.12 0.42
CA SER A 107 -13.45 9.22 -0.88
C SER A 107 -13.18 10.56 -1.58
N ASN A 108 -12.66 11.55 -0.87
CA ASN A 108 -12.24 12.83 -1.44
C ASN A 108 -10.93 12.62 -2.21
N ILE A 109 -10.99 12.67 -3.54
CA ILE A 109 -9.87 12.34 -4.42
C ILE A 109 -8.65 13.25 -4.17
N GLN A 110 -8.87 14.57 -4.02
CA GLN A 110 -7.77 15.50 -3.74
C GLN A 110 -7.02 15.11 -2.47
N LEU A 111 -7.76 14.86 -1.40
CA LEU A 111 -7.18 14.48 -0.12
C LEU A 111 -6.51 13.11 -0.20
N PHE A 112 -7.09 12.19 -0.95
CA PHE A 112 -6.52 10.85 -1.13
C PHE A 112 -5.16 10.92 -1.84
N ILE A 113 -5.07 11.72 -2.90
CA ILE A 113 -3.80 11.93 -3.63
C ILE A 113 -2.76 12.56 -2.72
N GLN A 114 -3.15 13.56 -1.92
CA GLN A 114 -2.24 14.17 -0.94
C GLN A 114 -1.68 13.13 0.02
N ARG A 115 -2.54 12.31 0.58
CA ARG A 115 -2.12 11.26 1.52
C ARG A 115 -1.26 10.19 0.85
N ALA A 116 -1.62 9.82 -0.39
CA ALA A 116 -0.88 8.82 -1.15
C ALA A 116 0.55 9.26 -1.47
N LEU A 117 0.78 10.55 -1.61
CA LEU A 117 2.12 11.11 -1.88
C LEU A 117 2.95 11.33 -0.62
N SER A 118 2.44 10.97 0.56
CA SER A 118 3.23 11.03 1.80
C SER A 118 4.61 10.39 1.60
N PRO A 119 5.68 10.93 2.18
CA PRO A 119 5.72 12.03 3.15
C PRO A 119 5.77 13.43 2.53
N ALA A 120 5.63 13.59 1.23
CA ALA A 120 5.68 14.89 0.57
C ALA A 120 4.47 15.75 0.93
N LYS A 121 4.69 17.04 1.10
CA LYS A 121 3.63 18.03 1.35
C LYS A 121 3.28 18.72 0.06
N ILE A 122 2.01 18.71 -0.29
CA ILE A 122 1.49 19.27 -1.53
C ILE A 122 0.87 20.62 -1.26
N SER A 123 1.19 21.63 -2.10
CA SER A 123 0.64 22.98 -1.96
C SER A 123 -0.74 23.08 -2.59
N SER A 124 -0.94 22.51 -3.78
CA SER A 124 -2.23 22.53 -4.48
C SER A 124 -2.33 21.39 -5.47
N ILE A 125 -3.55 21.06 -5.86
CA ILE A 125 -3.85 20.00 -6.83
C ILE A 125 -4.89 20.52 -7.82
N ARG A 126 -4.65 20.19 -9.10
CA ARG A 126 -5.63 20.39 -10.16
C ARG A 126 -6.04 19.03 -10.69
N LEU A 127 -7.33 18.69 -10.58
CA LEU A 127 -7.87 17.41 -11.01
C LEU A 127 -8.58 17.50 -12.35
N ASN A 128 -8.39 16.46 -13.16
CA ASN A 128 -9.24 16.15 -14.30
C ASN A 128 -9.82 14.76 -14.04
N GLU A 129 -11.03 14.72 -13.49
CA GLU A 129 -11.66 13.45 -13.09
C GLU A 129 -12.04 12.59 -14.30
N GLU A 130 -12.40 13.18 -15.41
CA GLU A 130 -12.77 12.45 -16.64
C GLU A 130 -11.59 11.65 -17.18
N GLU A 131 -10.41 12.25 -17.21
CA GLU A 131 -9.19 11.62 -17.71
C GLU A 131 -8.40 10.90 -16.62
N ARG A 132 -8.84 11.02 -15.37
CA ARG A 132 -8.14 10.49 -14.17
C ARG A 132 -6.70 10.98 -14.13
N LYS A 133 -6.53 12.29 -14.24
CA LYS A 133 -5.24 12.95 -14.18
C LYS A 133 -5.23 13.97 -13.05
N ALA A 134 -4.10 14.09 -12.38
CA ALA A 134 -3.88 15.06 -11.33
C ALA A 134 -2.57 15.79 -11.56
N GLU A 135 -2.61 17.12 -11.49
CA GLU A 135 -1.42 17.95 -11.48
C GLU A 135 -1.21 18.42 -10.04
N VAL A 136 -0.08 18.05 -9.45
CA VAL A 136 0.24 18.43 -8.09
C VAL A 136 1.36 19.47 -8.09
N PHE A 137 1.19 20.51 -7.28
CA PHE A 137 2.13 21.61 -7.19
C PHE A 137 2.76 21.60 -5.80
N LEU A 138 4.08 21.58 -5.76
CA LEU A 138 4.86 21.45 -4.52
C LEU A 138 5.98 22.46 -4.50
N ARG A 139 6.42 22.80 -3.29
CA ARG A 139 7.66 23.55 -3.12
C ARG A 139 8.82 22.72 -3.66
N PRO A 140 9.87 23.37 -4.20
CA PRO A 140 11.00 22.65 -4.78
C PRO A 140 11.60 21.59 -3.85
N GLU A 141 11.69 21.87 -2.55
CA GLU A 141 12.25 20.95 -1.56
C GLU A 141 11.38 19.69 -1.34
N GLU A 142 10.09 19.74 -1.72
CA GLU A 142 9.18 18.61 -1.57
C GLU A 142 9.12 17.71 -2.81
N VAL A 143 9.59 18.19 -3.96
CA VAL A 143 9.47 17.45 -5.22
C VAL A 143 10.18 16.10 -5.18
N SER A 144 11.39 16.06 -4.64
CA SER A 144 12.14 14.80 -4.56
C SER A 144 11.46 13.78 -3.64
N LEU A 145 10.80 14.24 -2.57
CA LEU A 145 10.04 13.36 -1.68
C LEU A 145 8.80 12.79 -2.38
N ALA A 146 8.11 13.62 -3.17
CA ALA A 146 6.93 13.19 -3.90
C ALA A 146 7.26 12.11 -4.93
N ILE A 147 8.35 12.29 -5.66
CA ILE A 147 8.79 11.32 -6.67
C ILE A 147 9.33 10.05 -5.99
N GLY A 148 10.17 10.25 -4.96
CA GLY A 148 10.82 9.17 -4.23
C GLY A 148 11.99 8.56 -4.99
N LYS A 149 12.74 7.72 -4.30
CA LYS A 149 13.88 7.01 -4.87
C LYS A 149 13.43 6.12 -6.02
N GLY A 150 14.03 6.30 -7.19
CA GLY A 150 13.66 5.52 -8.37
C GLY A 150 12.23 5.76 -8.87
N GLY A 151 11.59 6.84 -8.44
CA GLY A 151 10.21 7.14 -8.81
C GLY A 151 9.17 6.29 -8.10
N LEU A 152 9.56 5.54 -7.07
CA LEU A 152 8.67 4.58 -6.40
C LEU A 152 7.49 5.24 -5.69
N ASN A 153 7.72 6.39 -5.06
CA ASN A 153 6.65 7.03 -4.29
C ASN A 153 5.50 7.48 -5.19
N ILE A 154 5.81 8.19 -6.27
CA ILE A 154 4.79 8.66 -7.21
C ILE A 154 4.13 7.49 -7.96
N LYS A 155 4.90 6.47 -8.30
CA LYS A 155 4.37 5.28 -8.98
C LYS A 155 3.35 4.56 -8.11
N LEU A 156 3.67 4.34 -6.83
CA LEU A 156 2.77 3.70 -5.87
C LEU A 156 1.53 4.57 -5.60
N ALA A 157 1.71 5.88 -5.48
CA ALA A 157 0.58 6.80 -5.31
C ALA A 157 -0.37 6.75 -6.50
N SER A 158 0.16 6.69 -7.71
CA SER A 158 -0.63 6.54 -8.93
C SER A 158 -1.38 5.21 -8.97
N MET A 159 -0.71 4.12 -8.63
CA MET A 159 -1.34 2.79 -8.54
C MET A 159 -2.46 2.77 -7.50
N LEU A 160 -2.22 3.35 -6.33
CA LEU A 160 -3.15 3.34 -5.21
C LEU A 160 -4.41 4.15 -5.50
N THR A 161 -4.25 5.33 -6.08
CA THR A 161 -5.36 6.26 -6.36
C THR A 161 -6.01 6.03 -7.72
N GLU A 162 -5.34 5.29 -8.60
CA GLU A 162 -5.76 5.06 -9.99
C GLU A 162 -5.83 6.35 -10.81
N TYR A 163 -5.00 7.34 -10.45
CA TYR A 163 -4.83 8.60 -11.18
C TYR A 163 -3.41 8.69 -11.70
N THR A 164 -3.26 9.25 -12.90
CA THR A 164 -1.95 9.65 -13.39
C THR A 164 -1.57 10.96 -12.71
N ILE A 165 -0.44 10.97 -12.01
CA ILE A 165 -0.01 12.12 -11.21
C ILE A 165 1.19 12.79 -11.86
N ASP A 166 1.05 14.07 -12.20
CA ASP A 166 2.14 14.90 -12.72
C ASP A 166 2.57 15.90 -11.65
N VAL A 167 3.88 16.01 -11.42
CA VAL A 167 4.46 16.83 -10.38
C VAL A 167 5.06 18.10 -10.98
N PHE A 168 4.68 19.24 -10.43
CA PHE A 168 5.17 20.54 -10.84
C PHE A 168 5.73 21.32 -9.65
N ARG A 169 6.79 22.06 -9.90
CA ARG A 169 7.33 22.99 -8.90
C ARG A 169 6.43 24.22 -8.80
N GLU A 170 6.22 24.63 -7.59
CA GLU A 170 5.51 25.86 -7.27
C GLU A 170 6.35 27.10 -7.61
#